data_a51af5945b5d40712a46f830fd4e35ba
#
_entry.id   a51af5945b5d40712a46f830fd4e35ba
#
_cell.length_a   1.000
_cell.length_b   1.000
_cell.length_c   1.000
_cell.angle_alpha   90.00
_cell.angle_beta   90.00
_cell.angle_gamma   90.00
#
_symmetry.space_group_name_H-M   'P 1'
#
loop_
_entity.id
_entity.type
_entity.pdbx_description
1 polymer ?
#
loop_
_entity_poly.entity_id
_entity_poly.type
_entity_poly.pdbx_seq_one_letter_code
_entity_poly.pdbx_strand_id
1 'polypeptide(L)'
;MDDDSPVPERLSRTRKRYDSDVDRRSFLRRSTATGAAAATVASAGCAGLTDDTDDPVDEDPRTVFVFNTGDSTVSLIDVSTDQVFDTVHIGATSSYPANQYATVERDDETLWINVEGGVRAFRPDSLDSVTRVDTGAEANWQELTPDGSSLIVSAREPTHAQYRIDADSNSETFGEVTGEIDRGDAGPCDVTMGPDGAYAYVPDLRADTLTVLDLDGFEIAAQVPVDPVLDGVDDVNSYMGTAAWSGEWLAVENAEGDHGTESIWDISYPTAPEERYRFTEADDLGAGALTSEIGPDSETLYVFTRNSNDVTVIDVPELTVIDRIDLGGSALVGSWDPDREKLYIPVQDSDEVAVLDHATGEITARIDVGAAPVGATARRVRPEVDTGARLRASLSQLGFGFDDDDTTFCYGDCYCGSSCE
;
A
#
# COMPACT_ATOMS: atom_id res chain seq x y z
N MET A 1 34.19 11.72 54.68
CA MET A 1 33.23 12.63 53.96
C MET A 1 32.57 11.77 52.92
N ASP A 2 31.51 11.16 53.40
CA ASP A 2 30.72 10.18 52.67
C ASP A 2 29.72 10.97 51.79
N ASP A 3 29.76 10.71 50.49
CA ASP A 3 28.80 11.28 49.51
C ASP A 3 27.77 10.20 49.22
N ASP A 4 26.63 10.36 49.89
CA ASP A 4 25.48 9.46 49.84
C ASP A 4 24.46 10.08 48.87
N SER A 5 24.58 9.76 47.58
CA SER A 5 23.59 10.12 46.57
C SER A 5 22.65 8.94 46.32
N PRO A 6 21.33 9.12 46.41
CA PRO A 6 20.38 8.04 46.25
C PRO A 6 20.21 7.63 44.77
N VAL A 7 20.26 6.32 44.57
CA VAL A 7 19.93 5.63 43.30
C VAL A 7 18.42 5.78 43.03
N PRO A 8 17.98 6.16 41.84
CA PRO A 8 16.55 6.22 41.51
C PRO A 8 15.96 4.81 41.40
N GLU A 9 14.86 4.62 42.08
CA GLU A 9 14.00 3.42 42.06
C GLU A 9 13.51 3.14 40.65
N ARG A 10 13.73 1.91 40.20
CA ARG A 10 13.10 1.37 38.96
C ARG A 10 11.59 1.28 39.18
N LEU A 11 10.84 2.08 38.42
CA LEU A 11 9.41 1.95 38.30
C LEU A 11 9.10 0.63 37.56
N SER A 12 8.49 -0.30 38.28
CA SER A 12 7.94 -1.53 37.69
C SER A 12 6.75 -1.17 36.79
N ARG A 13 6.92 -1.31 35.50
CA ARG A 13 5.81 -1.20 34.53
C ARG A 13 4.91 -2.41 34.66
N THR A 14 3.74 -2.23 35.21
CA THR A 14 2.63 -3.18 35.17
C THR A 14 2.08 -3.19 33.76
N ARG A 15 2.28 -4.29 33.04
CA ARG A 15 1.56 -4.57 31.78
C ARG A 15 0.06 -4.61 32.09
N LYS A 16 -0.70 -3.65 31.58
CA LYS A 16 -2.15 -3.75 31.44
C LYS A 16 -2.43 -4.79 30.37
N ARG A 17 -2.87 -5.98 30.78
CA ARG A 17 -3.56 -6.89 29.87
C ARG A 17 -4.88 -6.24 29.51
N TYR A 18 -5.13 -6.05 28.22
CA TYR A 18 -6.43 -5.75 27.68
C TYR A 18 -7.22 -7.06 27.78
N ASP A 19 -8.09 -7.12 28.77
CA ASP A 19 -9.09 -8.19 28.91
C ASP A 19 -10.26 -7.80 28.00
N SER A 20 -10.28 -8.33 26.78
CA SER A 20 -11.46 -8.26 25.90
C SER A 20 -12.48 -9.31 26.33
N ASP A 21 -13.21 -9.00 27.39
CA ASP A 21 -14.45 -9.71 27.69
C ASP A 21 -15.53 -9.30 26.65
N VAL A 22 -15.45 -9.89 25.46
CA VAL A 22 -16.57 -9.88 24.51
C VAL A 22 -17.66 -10.74 25.11
N ASP A 23 -18.71 -10.10 25.63
CA ASP A 23 -19.87 -10.77 26.23
C ASP A 23 -20.55 -11.68 25.18
N ARG A 24 -20.32 -12.97 25.27
CA ARG A 24 -20.92 -14.05 24.45
C ARG A 24 -22.45 -13.98 24.38
N ARG A 25 -23.10 -13.14 25.19
CA ARG A 25 -24.57 -12.97 25.21
C ARG A 25 -25.07 -11.93 24.20
N SER A 26 -24.22 -11.07 23.67
CA SER A 26 -24.61 -10.08 22.64
C SER A 26 -24.66 -10.69 21.25
N PHE A 27 -23.88 -11.72 20.98
CA PHE A 27 -23.84 -12.41 19.69
C PHE A 27 -25.13 -13.17 19.36
N LEU A 28 -25.80 -13.76 20.36
CA LEU A 28 -27.05 -14.56 20.17
C LEU A 28 -28.32 -13.69 20.00
N ARG A 29 -28.26 -12.37 20.13
CA ARG A 29 -29.43 -11.49 20.01
C ARG A 29 -29.60 -10.83 18.63
N ARG A 30 -28.66 -10.97 17.71
CA ARG A 30 -28.77 -10.40 16.35
C ARG A 30 -29.27 -11.37 15.28
N SER A 31 -29.43 -12.65 15.61
CA SER A 31 -29.82 -13.70 14.64
C SER A 31 -31.33 -14.00 14.56
N THR A 32 -32.22 -13.20 15.16
CA THR A 32 -33.67 -13.43 15.08
C THR A 32 -34.43 -12.22 14.61
N ALA A 33 -34.28 -11.86 13.37
CA ALA A 33 -35.27 -11.05 12.66
C ALA A 33 -35.05 -11.13 11.14
N THR A 34 -35.51 -12.21 10.51
CA THR A 34 -36.09 -12.11 9.16
C THR A 34 -37.05 -13.26 8.93
N GLY A 35 -38.23 -12.84 8.51
CA GLY A 35 -39.47 -13.49 8.53
C GLY A 35 -39.67 -14.67 7.59
N ALA A 36 -40.70 -15.40 7.94
CA ALA A 36 -41.28 -16.48 7.20
C ALA A 36 -41.70 -16.10 5.75
N ALA A 37 -41.20 -16.87 4.77
CA ALA A 37 -41.86 -17.01 3.48
C ALA A 37 -42.05 -18.50 3.20
N ALA A 38 -43.27 -18.82 2.80
CA ALA A 38 -43.87 -20.11 2.74
C ALA A 38 -43.19 -21.09 1.77
N ALA A 39 -43.02 -22.34 2.27
CA ALA A 39 -42.68 -23.49 1.45
C ALA A 39 -43.83 -23.88 0.53
N THR A 40 -43.62 -23.93 -0.75
CA THR A 40 -44.36 -24.74 -1.69
C THR A 40 -43.47 -25.87 -2.18
N VAL A 41 -43.76 -27.08 -1.71
CA VAL A 41 -43.18 -28.33 -2.21
C VAL A 41 -43.77 -28.62 -3.58
N ALA A 42 -42.96 -28.61 -4.61
CA ALA A 42 -43.28 -29.25 -5.88
C ALA A 42 -42.19 -30.29 -6.18
N SER A 43 -42.64 -31.54 -6.14
CA SER A 43 -41.88 -32.69 -6.58
C SER A 43 -41.80 -32.74 -8.09
N ALA A 44 -40.60 -32.76 -8.65
CA ALA A 44 -40.40 -33.24 -10.03
C ALA A 44 -38.93 -33.60 -10.28
N GLY A 45 -38.68 -34.83 -10.59
CA GLY A 45 -37.88 -35.32 -11.70
C GLY A 45 -36.39 -35.04 -11.70
N CYS A 46 -35.57 -36.10 -11.51
CA CYS A 46 -34.18 -36.14 -11.97
C CYS A 46 -34.11 -35.82 -13.46
N ALA A 47 -33.63 -34.65 -13.80
CA ALA A 47 -33.10 -34.32 -15.12
C ALA A 47 -31.67 -33.85 -14.89
N GLY A 48 -30.75 -34.34 -15.73
CA GLY A 48 -29.32 -34.30 -15.56
C GLY A 48 -28.78 -32.86 -15.30
N LEU A 49 -27.90 -32.78 -14.34
CA LEU A 49 -26.98 -31.68 -14.17
C LEU A 49 -26.04 -31.68 -15.36
N THR A 50 -26.37 -30.89 -16.39
CA THR A 50 -25.36 -30.33 -17.26
C THR A 50 -24.92 -29.07 -16.57
N ASP A 51 -23.81 -29.18 -15.89
CA ASP A 51 -23.05 -28.06 -15.35
C ASP A 51 -22.27 -27.47 -16.53
N ASP A 52 -22.96 -26.74 -17.38
CA ASP A 52 -22.39 -25.89 -18.44
C ASP A 52 -22.93 -24.48 -18.21
N THR A 53 -22.50 -23.83 -17.15
CA THR A 53 -22.36 -22.38 -17.18
C THR A 53 -20.98 -22.13 -17.77
N ASP A 54 -20.89 -22.10 -19.10
CA ASP A 54 -19.86 -21.33 -19.80
C ASP A 54 -20.12 -19.86 -19.44
N ASP A 55 -19.64 -19.44 -18.27
CA ASP A 55 -19.35 -18.01 -18.06
C ASP A 55 -18.36 -17.65 -19.16
N PRO A 56 -18.61 -16.56 -19.91
CA PRO A 56 -17.68 -16.11 -20.94
C PRO A 56 -16.32 -15.97 -20.25
N VAL A 57 -15.36 -16.79 -20.67
CA VAL A 57 -13.96 -16.65 -20.20
C VAL A 57 -13.58 -15.24 -20.65
N ASP A 58 -13.34 -14.35 -19.69
CA ASP A 58 -12.79 -13.05 -19.96
C ASP A 58 -11.45 -13.28 -20.66
N GLU A 59 -11.31 -12.83 -21.90
CA GLU A 59 -10.10 -13.03 -22.71
C GLU A 59 -8.92 -12.20 -22.16
N ASP A 60 -9.20 -11.22 -21.27
CA ASP A 60 -8.20 -10.35 -20.63
C ASP A 60 -8.57 -10.09 -19.16
N PRO A 61 -8.43 -11.10 -18.29
CA PRO A 61 -8.84 -10.98 -16.90
C PRO A 61 -7.93 -10.02 -16.13
N ARG A 62 -8.53 -9.11 -15.37
CA ARG A 62 -7.85 -8.11 -14.55
C ARG A 62 -8.35 -8.19 -13.12
N THR A 63 -7.41 -8.36 -12.18
CA THR A 63 -7.73 -8.49 -10.76
C THR A 63 -7.02 -7.43 -9.95
N VAL A 64 -7.77 -6.78 -9.06
CA VAL A 64 -7.21 -6.00 -7.95
C VAL A 64 -7.17 -6.89 -6.70
N PHE A 65 -5.98 -6.99 -6.10
CA PHE A 65 -5.72 -7.68 -4.86
C PHE A 65 -5.75 -6.66 -3.73
N VAL A 66 -6.69 -6.80 -2.80
CA VAL A 66 -6.85 -5.91 -1.66
C VAL A 66 -6.51 -6.65 -0.38
N PHE A 67 -5.51 -6.15 0.34
CA PHE A 67 -5.01 -6.76 1.56
C PHE A 67 -5.76 -6.23 2.77
N ASN A 68 -6.55 -7.11 3.40
CA ASN A 68 -7.36 -6.82 4.56
C ASN A 68 -6.57 -7.16 5.83
N THR A 69 -5.92 -6.16 6.41
CA THR A 69 -4.99 -6.37 7.54
C THR A 69 -5.69 -6.72 8.83
N GLY A 70 -6.96 -6.34 8.99
CA GLY A 70 -7.75 -6.61 10.21
C GLY A 70 -8.18 -8.06 10.36
N ASP A 71 -8.29 -8.81 9.27
CA ASP A 71 -8.65 -10.23 9.28
C ASP A 71 -7.67 -11.14 8.53
N SER A 72 -6.52 -10.61 8.13
CA SER A 72 -5.44 -11.33 7.42
C SER A 72 -5.91 -12.02 6.14
N THR A 73 -6.84 -11.40 5.39
CA THR A 73 -7.34 -11.92 4.12
C THR A 73 -6.95 -11.04 2.94
N VAL A 74 -7.14 -11.56 1.73
CA VAL A 74 -7.01 -10.82 0.48
C VAL A 74 -8.32 -10.92 -0.29
N SER A 75 -8.93 -9.79 -0.57
CA SER A 75 -10.10 -9.72 -1.44
C SER A 75 -9.66 -9.58 -2.89
N LEU A 76 -10.24 -10.40 -3.78
CA LEU A 76 -9.95 -10.41 -5.21
C LEU A 76 -11.10 -9.73 -5.95
N ILE A 77 -10.83 -8.57 -6.54
CA ILE A 77 -11.83 -7.77 -7.24
C ILE A 77 -11.63 -7.91 -8.74
N ASP A 78 -12.70 -8.20 -9.45
CA ASP A 78 -12.76 -8.21 -10.90
C ASP A 78 -12.95 -6.78 -11.42
N VAL A 79 -11.99 -6.26 -12.20
CA VAL A 79 -11.98 -4.88 -12.69
C VAL A 79 -13.14 -4.62 -13.66
N SER A 80 -13.60 -5.65 -14.39
CA SER A 80 -14.68 -5.49 -15.38
C SER A 80 -16.05 -5.29 -14.75
N THR A 81 -16.24 -5.76 -13.51
CA THR A 81 -17.51 -5.73 -12.79
C THR A 81 -17.50 -4.89 -11.53
N ASP A 82 -16.33 -4.49 -11.04
CA ASP A 82 -16.11 -3.84 -9.74
C ASP A 82 -16.73 -4.67 -8.59
N GLN A 83 -16.52 -5.98 -8.61
CA GLN A 83 -17.04 -6.90 -7.59
C GLN A 83 -15.97 -7.84 -7.07
N VAL A 84 -16.05 -8.16 -5.76
CA VAL A 84 -15.26 -9.23 -5.17
C VAL A 84 -15.77 -10.57 -5.73
N PHE A 85 -14.90 -11.32 -6.38
CA PHE A 85 -15.22 -12.66 -6.84
C PHE A 85 -14.71 -13.76 -5.92
N ASP A 86 -13.73 -13.44 -5.06
CA ASP A 86 -13.22 -14.37 -4.05
C ASP A 86 -12.55 -13.62 -2.89
N THR A 87 -12.43 -14.28 -1.73
CA THR A 87 -11.64 -13.84 -0.60
C THR A 87 -10.81 -15.00 -0.09
N VAL A 88 -9.50 -14.77 0.04
CA VAL A 88 -8.52 -15.82 0.31
C VAL A 88 -7.61 -15.45 1.48
N HIS A 89 -6.95 -16.47 2.04
CA HIS A 89 -5.91 -16.30 3.03
C HIS A 89 -4.63 -16.95 2.50
N ILE A 90 -3.60 -16.14 2.33
CA ILE A 90 -2.34 -16.54 1.70
C ILE A 90 -1.17 -16.67 2.69
N GLY A 91 -1.45 -16.51 4.00
CA GLY A 91 -0.43 -16.55 5.06
C GLY A 91 0.42 -15.27 5.11
N ALA A 92 -0.13 -14.16 4.63
CA ALA A 92 0.49 -12.84 4.72
C ALA A 92 -0.54 -11.73 4.47
N THR A 93 -0.26 -10.55 5.01
CA THR A 93 -0.94 -9.29 4.67
C THR A 93 0.07 -8.26 4.22
N SER A 94 -0.37 -7.17 3.61
CA SER A 94 0.51 -6.11 3.14
C SER A 94 -0.16 -4.75 3.29
N SER A 95 0.57 -3.79 3.84
CA SER A 95 0.14 -2.40 3.83
C SER A 95 0.57 -1.68 2.55
N TYR A 96 1.63 -2.17 1.91
CA TYR A 96 2.18 -1.55 0.71
C TYR A 96 2.69 -2.64 -0.26
N PRO A 97 1.81 -3.32 -0.97
CA PRO A 97 2.22 -4.25 -2.02
C PRO A 97 2.91 -3.46 -3.14
N ALA A 98 3.95 -4.06 -3.76
CA ALA A 98 4.62 -3.42 -4.87
C ALA A 98 3.64 -3.18 -6.02
N ASN A 99 3.47 -1.93 -6.39
CA ASN A 99 2.72 -1.57 -7.58
C ASN A 99 3.58 -1.85 -8.80
N GLN A 100 2.91 -2.21 -9.88
CA GLN A 100 3.55 -2.38 -11.15
C GLN A 100 3.17 -1.23 -12.06
N TYR A 101 4.06 -0.29 -12.12
CA TYR A 101 3.99 0.77 -13.12
C TYR A 101 4.71 0.37 -14.40
N ALA A 102 4.77 -0.94 -14.68
CA ALA A 102 5.50 -1.49 -15.81
C ALA A 102 5.01 -0.93 -17.13
N THR A 103 5.96 -0.52 -17.92
CA THR A 103 5.76 -0.19 -19.34
C THR A 103 5.70 -1.44 -20.22
N VAL A 104 6.04 -2.60 -19.66
CA VAL A 104 6.09 -3.90 -20.34
C VAL A 104 5.27 -4.91 -19.53
N GLU A 105 4.23 -5.45 -20.15
CA GLU A 105 3.49 -6.58 -19.60
C GLU A 105 4.37 -7.84 -19.63
N ARG A 106 4.42 -8.55 -18.51
CA ARG A 106 5.14 -9.81 -18.38
C ARG A 106 4.19 -10.89 -17.90
N ASP A 107 4.15 -12.01 -18.61
CA ASP A 107 3.31 -13.18 -18.27
C ASP A 107 3.78 -13.91 -17.00
N ASP A 108 5.00 -13.58 -16.53
CA ASP A 108 5.70 -14.28 -15.46
C ASP A 108 5.93 -13.42 -14.20
N GLU A 109 5.14 -12.36 -14.06
CA GLU A 109 5.24 -11.45 -12.93
C GLU A 109 5.01 -12.11 -11.59
N THR A 110 5.72 -11.58 -10.59
CA THR A 110 5.49 -11.92 -9.20
C THR A 110 4.80 -10.77 -8.47
N LEU A 111 3.93 -11.13 -7.54
CA LEU A 111 3.30 -10.21 -6.62
C LEU A 111 4.19 -10.06 -5.40
N TRP A 112 4.91 -8.94 -5.29
CA TRP A 112 5.74 -8.63 -4.14
C TRP A 112 4.97 -7.83 -3.10
N ILE A 113 5.12 -8.23 -1.85
CA ILE A 113 4.48 -7.56 -0.71
C ILE A 113 5.49 -7.30 0.40
N ASN A 114 5.29 -6.20 1.14
CA ASN A 114 6.03 -5.94 2.36
C ASN A 114 5.47 -6.79 3.51
N VAL A 115 6.38 -7.32 4.31
CA VAL A 115 6.08 -8.04 5.56
C VAL A 115 7.05 -7.59 6.65
N GLU A 116 6.73 -7.90 7.89
CA GLU A 116 7.68 -7.68 8.99
C GLU A 116 8.98 -8.44 8.74
N GLY A 117 10.09 -7.77 8.84
CA GLY A 117 11.42 -8.33 8.63
C GLY A 117 11.86 -8.43 7.16
N GLY A 118 11.02 -8.07 6.18
CA GLY A 118 11.43 -8.17 4.78
C GLY A 118 10.34 -7.99 3.75
N VAL A 119 10.51 -8.67 2.63
CA VAL A 119 9.57 -8.73 1.50
C VAL A 119 9.30 -10.17 1.09
N ARG A 120 8.14 -10.42 0.54
CA ARG A 120 7.72 -11.77 0.10
C ARG A 120 7.05 -11.71 -1.26
N ALA A 121 7.32 -12.72 -2.09
CA ALA A 121 6.75 -12.85 -3.43
C ALA A 121 5.77 -14.00 -3.53
N PHE A 122 4.72 -13.80 -4.31
CA PHE A 122 3.70 -14.77 -4.65
C PHE A 122 3.50 -14.84 -6.16
N ARG A 123 3.05 -15.98 -6.65
CA ARG A 123 2.53 -16.08 -8.01
C ARG A 123 1.14 -15.46 -8.05
N PRO A 124 0.87 -14.50 -8.93
CA PRO A 124 -0.45 -13.86 -8.97
C PRO A 124 -1.55 -14.79 -9.48
N ASP A 125 -1.21 -15.83 -10.26
CA ASP A 125 -2.14 -16.78 -10.85
C ASP A 125 -2.64 -17.85 -9.87
N SER A 126 -1.81 -18.28 -8.92
CA SER A 126 -2.11 -19.35 -7.97
C SER A 126 -2.08 -18.90 -6.51
N LEU A 127 -1.51 -17.73 -6.24
CA LEU A 127 -1.25 -17.19 -4.90
C LEU A 127 -0.28 -18.04 -4.06
N ASP A 128 0.49 -18.90 -4.73
CA ASP A 128 1.54 -19.66 -4.08
C ASP A 128 2.73 -18.76 -3.73
N SER A 129 3.23 -18.90 -2.50
CA SER A 129 4.46 -18.23 -2.08
C SER A 129 5.66 -18.75 -2.86
N VAL A 130 6.45 -17.84 -3.43
CA VAL A 130 7.61 -18.19 -4.28
C VAL A 130 8.91 -17.98 -3.53
N THR A 131 9.08 -16.82 -2.91
CA THR A 131 10.30 -16.48 -2.16
C THR A 131 10.02 -15.48 -1.06
N ARG A 132 10.95 -15.39 -0.11
CA ARG A 132 11.01 -14.37 0.94
C ARG A 132 12.44 -13.86 1.02
N VAL A 133 12.61 -12.57 1.17
CA VAL A 133 13.90 -11.93 1.37
C VAL A 133 13.87 -11.18 2.70
N ASP A 134 14.73 -11.59 3.63
CA ASP A 134 14.85 -10.93 4.92
C ASP A 134 15.77 -9.71 4.80
N THR A 135 15.25 -8.53 5.12
CA THR A 135 16.00 -7.27 5.16
C THR A 135 16.48 -6.94 6.57
N GLY A 136 15.92 -7.59 7.57
CA GLY A 136 16.14 -7.28 8.98
C GLY A 136 15.46 -6.01 9.47
N ALA A 137 14.66 -5.35 8.61
CA ALA A 137 13.94 -4.13 8.92
C ALA A 137 12.50 -4.43 9.37
N GLU A 138 12.00 -3.71 10.36
CA GLU A 138 10.62 -3.82 10.82
C GLU A 138 9.63 -3.32 9.74
N ALA A 139 10.00 -2.25 9.03
CA ALA A 139 9.20 -1.69 7.94
C ALA A 139 9.98 -1.70 6.62
N ASN A 140 9.32 -2.11 5.55
CA ASN A 140 9.87 -2.19 4.20
C ASN A 140 8.87 -1.57 3.22
N TRP A 141 9.38 -0.71 2.35
CA TRP A 141 8.63 -0.12 1.25
C TRP A 141 9.33 -0.50 -0.04
N GLN A 142 8.60 -0.82 -1.07
CA GLN A 142 9.21 -1.35 -2.27
C GLN A 142 8.44 -1.01 -3.53
N GLU A 143 9.19 -0.91 -4.62
CA GLU A 143 8.64 -0.77 -5.97
C GLU A 143 9.43 -1.60 -6.98
N LEU A 144 8.73 -2.14 -7.99
CA LEU A 144 9.36 -2.83 -9.12
C LEU A 144 9.91 -1.80 -10.11
N THR A 145 11.08 -2.10 -10.68
CA THR A 145 11.55 -1.34 -11.84
C THR A 145 10.55 -1.45 -13.00
N PRO A 146 10.46 -0.43 -13.89
CA PRO A 146 9.49 -0.43 -14.98
C PRO A 146 9.55 -1.64 -15.93
N ASP A 147 10.71 -2.30 -16.01
CA ASP A 147 10.89 -3.54 -16.76
C ASP A 147 10.58 -4.81 -15.93
N GLY A 148 10.23 -4.63 -14.63
CA GLY A 148 9.93 -5.73 -13.71
C GLY A 148 11.11 -6.62 -13.35
N SER A 149 12.33 -6.27 -13.76
CA SER A 149 13.52 -7.13 -13.53
C SER A 149 14.08 -7.04 -12.11
N SER A 150 13.84 -5.94 -11.43
CA SER A 150 14.35 -5.70 -10.07
C SER A 150 13.27 -5.13 -9.16
N LEU A 151 13.34 -5.52 -7.88
CA LEU A 151 12.60 -4.89 -6.80
C LEU A 151 13.57 -4.02 -6.01
N ILE A 152 13.26 -2.74 -5.86
CA ILE A 152 14.00 -1.83 -5.02
C ILE A 152 13.25 -1.70 -3.69
N VAL A 153 13.97 -1.87 -2.58
CA VAL A 153 13.38 -1.89 -1.24
C VAL A 153 14.05 -0.83 -0.37
N SER A 154 13.24 0.02 0.24
CA SER A 154 13.64 0.89 1.35
C SER A 154 13.41 0.14 2.65
N ALA A 155 14.48 -0.32 3.28
CA ALA A 155 14.44 -1.01 4.55
C ALA A 155 14.72 -0.01 5.68
N ARG A 156 13.74 0.17 6.57
CA ARG A 156 13.81 1.15 7.67
C ARG A 156 14.54 0.57 8.90
N GLU A 157 14.10 0.99 10.09
CA GLU A 157 14.65 0.54 11.36
C GLU A 157 14.63 -0.99 11.48
N PRO A 158 15.61 -1.60 12.07
CA PRO A 158 16.93 -1.04 12.48
C PRO A 158 17.98 -1.06 11.37
N THR A 159 17.63 -1.45 10.16
CA THR A 159 18.56 -1.73 9.05
C THR A 159 19.05 -0.47 8.35
N HIS A 160 18.14 0.45 8.01
CA HIS A 160 18.43 1.69 7.28
C HIS A 160 19.24 1.48 6.00
N ALA A 161 18.71 0.68 5.07
CA ALA A 161 19.37 0.35 3.81
C ALA A 161 18.41 0.41 2.62
N GLN A 162 18.99 0.57 1.43
CA GLN A 162 18.33 0.29 0.17
C GLN A 162 18.81 -1.05 -0.37
N TYR A 163 17.89 -1.90 -0.79
CA TYR A 163 18.23 -3.17 -1.43
C TYR A 163 17.73 -3.19 -2.87
N ARG A 164 18.53 -3.81 -3.75
CA ARG A 164 18.09 -4.25 -5.06
C ARG A 164 18.00 -5.78 -5.04
N ILE A 165 16.83 -6.31 -5.35
CA ILE A 165 16.53 -7.73 -5.37
C ILE A 165 16.21 -8.11 -6.81
N ASP A 166 16.74 -9.24 -7.28
CA ASP A 166 16.37 -9.80 -8.58
C ASP A 166 14.90 -10.28 -8.54
N ALA A 167 14.05 -9.62 -9.32
CA ALA A 167 12.62 -9.91 -9.40
C ALA A 167 12.22 -10.67 -10.69
N ASP A 168 13.17 -10.97 -11.59
CA ASP A 168 12.91 -11.76 -12.78
C ASP A 168 12.75 -13.24 -12.44
N SER A 169 11.52 -13.74 -12.46
CA SER A 169 11.21 -15.14 -12.10
C SER A 169 11.89 -16.19 -12.99
N ASN A 170 12.44 -15.80 -14.14
CA ASN A 170 13.23 -16.66 -15.03
C ASN A 170 14.73 -16.59 -14.75
N SER A 171 15.17 -15.69 -13.87
CA SER A 171 16.58 -15.57 -13.51
C SER A 171 17.03 -16.69 -12.58
N GLU A 172 18.31 -17.11 -12.72
CA GLU A 172 18.93 -18.05 -11.78
C GLU A 172 19.13 -17.43 -10.37
N THR A 173 19.10 -16.10 -10.28
CA THR A 173 19.28 -15.32 -9.05
C THR A 173 17.97 -14.71 -8.53
N PHE A 174 16.82 -15.18 -9.02
CA PHE A 174 15.52 -14.71 -8.55
C PHE A 174 15.40 -14.74 -7.03
N GLY A 175 15.03 -13.59 -6.45
CA GLY A 175 14.92 -13.41 -5.00
C GLY A 175 16.26 -13.21 -4.28
N GLU A 176 17.39 -13.10 -4.99
CA GLU A 176 18.67 -12.76 -4.37
C GLU A 176 18.88 -11.24 -4.32
N VAL A 177 19.51 -10.78 -3.24
CA VAL A 177 19.95 -9.39 -3.13
C VAL A 177 21.14 -9.16 -4.05
N THR A 178 20.98 -8.30 -5.04
CA THR A 178 22.00 -7.98 -6.07
C THR A 178 22.70 -6.65 -5.82
N GLY A 179 22.20 -5.84 -4.87
CA GLY A 179 22.79 -4.57 -4.47
C GLY A 179 22.30 -4.13 -3.11
N GLU A 180 23.16 -3.40 -2.38
CA GLU A 180 22.87 -2.85 -1.06
C GLU A 180 23.54 -1.49 -0.93
N ILE A 181 22.82 -0.50 -0.38
CA ILE A 181 23.32 0.83 -0.04
C ILE A 181 23.00 1.07 1.44
N ASP A 182 24.02 1.19 2.27
CA ASP A 182 23.87 1.63 3.65
C ASP A 182 23.46 3.11 3.67
N ARG A 183 22.33 3.43 4.32
CA ARG A 183 21.79 4.78 4.42
C ARG A 183 22.08 5.45 5.76
N GLY A 184 22.75 4.74 6.68
CA GLY A 184 23.04 5.25 8.02
C GLY A 184 21.78 5.72 8.74
N ASP A 185 21.82 6.94 9.29
CA ASP A 185 20.70 7.51 10.05
C ASP A 185 19.66 8.26 9.16
N ALA A 186 19.80 8.23 7.83
CA ALA A 186 18.91 8.99 6.94
C ALA A 186 17.44 8.53 7.01
N GLY A 187 17.22 7.25 7.34
CA GLY A 187 15.86 6.68 7.46
C GLY A 187 15.12 6.67 6.13
N PRO A 188 15.59 5.88 5.15
CA PRO A 188 14.89 5.78 3.88
C PRO A 188 13.46 5.30 4.13
N CYS A 189 12.45 6.00 3.62
CA CYS A 189 11.07 5.59 3.84
C CYS A 189 10.51 4.89 2.61
N ASP A 190 10.10 5.64 1.63
CA ASP A 190 9.58 5.11 0.38
C ASP A 190 10.67 5.01 -0.70
N VAL A 191 10.31 4.45 -1.85
CA VAL A 191 11.09 4.49 -3.08
C VAL A 191 10.14 4.53 -4.27
N THR A 192 10.28 5.52 -5.13
CA THR A 192 9.51 5.62 -6.38
C THR A 192 10.44 5.70 -7.59
N MET A 193 10.01 5.06 -8.70
CA MET A 193 10.84 4.92 -9.89
C MET A 193 10.63 6.06 -10.88
N GLY A 194 11.71 6.56 -11.46
CA GLY A 194 11.60 7.26 -12.72
C GLY A 194 11.10 6.31 -13.83
N PRO A 195 10.30 6.81 -14.80
CA PRO A 195 9.60 5.96 -15.77
C PRO A 195 10.51 5.19 -16.73
N ASP A 196 11.77 5.62 -16.86
CA ASP A 196 12.78 4.92 -17.66
C ASP A 196 13.56 3.85 -16.87
N GLY A 197 13.34 3.77 -15.53
CA GLY A 197 14.04 2.84 -14.66
C GLY A 197 15.52 3.13 -14.45
N ALA A 198 16.02 4.29 -14.88
CA ALA A 198 17.41 4.67 -14.68
C ALA A 198 17.67 5.22 -13.28
N TYR A 199 16.69 5.92 -12.71
CA TYR A 199 16.77 6.55 -11.40
C TYR A 199 15.56 6.21 -10.53
N ALA A 200 15.79 6.22 -9.20
CA ALA A 200 14.73 6.17 -8.19
C ALA A 200 14.88 7.32 -7.21
N TYR A 201 13.77 7.72 -6.62
CA TYR A 201 13.69 8.80 -5.64
C TYR A 201 13.27 8.24 -4.30
N VAL A 202 14.03 8.60 -3.27
CA VAL A 202 13.83 8.11 -1.90
C VAL A 202 13.69 9.29 -0.96
N PRO A 203 12.50 9.55 -0.42
CA PRO A 203 12.32 10.49 0.68
C PRO A 203 13.02 9.98 1.94
N ASP A 204 13.81 10.83 2.57
CA ASP A 204 14.58 10.51 3.76
C ASP A 204 13.91 11.08 5.01
N LEU A 205 13.32 10.19 5.80
CA LEU A 205 12.49 10.56 6.95
C LEU A 205 13.24 11.34 8.05
N ARG A 206 14.56 11.18 8.15
CA ARG A 206 15.38 11.72 9.26
C ARG A 206 16.52 12.63 8.80
N ALA A 207 16.66 12.86 7.53
CA ALA A 207 17.79 13.62 6.99
C ALA A 207 17.37 14.92 6.29
N ASP A 208 16.08 15.25 6.26
CA ASP A 208 15.53 16.40 5.55
C ASP A 208 16.05 16.47 4.10
N THR A 209 16.09 15.31 3.43
CA THR A 209 16.60 15.20 2.06
C THR A 209 15.72 14.31 1.20
N LEU A 210 15.74 14.60 -0.10
CA LEU A 210 15.30 13.70 -1.16
C LEU A 210 16.57 13.09 -1.78
N THR A 211 16.72 11.78 -1.67
CA THR A 211 17.85 11.06 -2.27
C THR A 211 17.48 10.52 -3.63
N VAL A 212 18.38 10.68 -4.60
CA VAL A 212 18.30 10.10 -5.94
C VAL A 212 19.25 8.93 -6.03
N LEU A 213 18.75 7.77 -6.43
CA LEU A 213 19.57 6.58 -6.69
C LEU A 213 19.77 6.42 -8.20
N ASP A 214 20.99 6.14 -8.60
CA ASP A 214 21.32 5.58 -9.92
C ASP A 214 21.12 4.06 -9.83
N LEU A 215 20.20 3.52 -10.63
CA LEU A 215 19.85 2.10 -10.55
C LEU A 215 20.80 1.19 -11.33
N ASP A 216 21.50 1.71 -12.33
CA ASP A 216 22.52 0.93 -13.06
C ASP A 216 23.72 0.63 -12.15
N GLY A 217 24.32 1.65 -11.57
CA GLY A 217 25.41 1.54 -10.61
C GLY A 217 24.99 1.05 -9.24
N PHE A 218 23.73 1.18 -8.90
CA PHE A 218 23.13 1.05 -7.60
C PHE A 218 23.89 1.84 -6.54
N GLU A 219 23.91 3.16 -6.74
CA GLU A 219 24.61 4.11 -5.87
C GLU A 219 23.81 5.42 -5.72
N ILE A 220 24.15 6.21 -4.73
CA ILE A 220 23.54 7.53 -4.52
C ILE A 220 24.09 8.49 -5.59
N ALA A 221 23.21 8.96 -6.48
CA ALA A 221 23.54 9.92 -7.51
C ALA A 221 23.47 11.38 -7.00
N ALA A 222 22.50 11.69 -6.15
CA ALA A 222 22.31 13.00 -5.56
C ALA A 222 21.57 12.93 -4.22
N GLN A 223 21.71 13.97 -3.41
CA GLN A 223 20.88 14.25 -2.23
C GLN A 223 20.52 15.73 -2.25
N VAL A 224 19.23 16.02 -2.24
CA VAL A 224 18.70 17.38 -2.34
C VAL A 224 18.02 17.74 -1.02
N PRO A 225 18.37 18.87 -0.39
CA PRO A 225 17.72 19.32 0.84
C PRO A 225 16.23 19.60 0.62
N VAL A 226 15.42 19.27 1.64
CA VAL A 226 14.01 19.61 1.74
C VAL A 226 13.85 20.55 2.92
N ASP A 227 13.59 21.83 2.64
CA ASP A 227 13.47 22.85 3.68
C ASP A 227 12.02 22.98 4.17
N PRO A 228 11.79 23.26 5.48
CA PRO A 228 10.44 23.51 5.98
C PRO A 228 9.86 24.80 5.43
N VAL A 229 8.54 24.82 5.19
CA VAL A 229 7.82 26.00 4.72
C VAL A 229 6.86 26.56 5.76
N LEU A 230 6.55 25.79 6.81
CA LEU A 230 5.66 26.23 7.87
C LEU A 230 6.37 27.02 8.96
N ASP A 231 5.78 28.11 9.42
CA ASP A 231 6.34 28.98 10.45
C ASP A 231 6.55 28.23 11.77
N GLY A 232 7.80 28.22 12.26
CA GLY A 232 8.16 27.63 13.57
C GLY A 232 8.41 26.14 13.52
N VAL A 233 8.52 25.57 12.36
CA VAL A 233 9.00 24.19 12.13
C VAL A 233 10.46 24.24 11.72
N ASP A 234 11.29 23.45 12.36
CA ASP A 234 12.73 23.41 12.11
C ASP A 234 13.14 22.21 11.24
N ASP A 235 12.32 21.13 11.20
CA ASP A 235 12.64 19.88 10.52
C ASP A 235 11.49 19.47 9.58
N VAL A 236 11.82 18.81 8.46
CA VAL A 236 10.88 18.20 7.52
C VAL A 236 11.11 16.71 7.47
N ASN A 237 10.09 15.92 7.78
CA ASN A 237 10.18 14.47 7.63
C ASN A 237 9.51 14.09 6.30
N SER A 238 10.30 13.91 5.23
CA SER A 238 9.81 13.40 3.95
C SER A 238 9.65 11.89 4.01
N TYR A 239 8.50 11.34 3.58
CA TYR A 239 8.24 9.93 3.81
C TYR A 239 7.71 9.14 2.62
N MET A 240 6.89 9.71 1.77
CA MET A 240 6.37 9.02 0.59
C MET A 240 6.62 9.86 -0.65
N GLY A 241 6.49 9.25 -1.81
CA GLY A 241 6.61 9.98 -3.06
C GLY A 241 6.13 9.18 -4.27
N THR A 242 5.62 9.89 -5.28
CA THR A 242 5.10 9.31 -6.51
C THR A 242 5.63 10.04 -7.71
N ALA A 243 6.39 9.35 -8.58
CA ALA A 243 6.91 9.91 -9.82
C ALA A 243 5.88 9.83 -10.95
N ALA A 244 5.78 10.90 -11.73
CA ALA A 244 4.90 10.95 -12.89
C ALA A 244 5.39 10.07 -14.04
N TRP A 245 4.46 9.49 -14.78
CA TRP A 245 4.72 8.67 -15.96
C TRP A 245 5.49 9.41 -17.07
N SER A 246 5.36 10.73 -17.12
CA SER A 246 6.12 11.59 -18.05
C SER A 246 7.60 11.72 -17.68
N GLY A 247 7.96 11.48 -16.40
CA GLY A 247 9.29 11.77 -15.88
C GLY A 247 9.59 13.24 -15.68
N GLU A 248 8.59 14.11 -15.70
CA GLU A 248 8.75 15.55 -15.48
C GLU A 248 8.51 15.95 -14.03
N TRP A 249 7.61 15.21 -13.33
CA TRP A 249 7.15 15.57 -12.00
C TRP A 249 7.35 14.45 -11.00
N LEU A 250 7.58 14.83 -9.76
CA LEU A 250 7.58 13.98 -8.59
C LEU A 250 6.79 14.69 -7.50
N ALA A 251 5.84 14.00 -6.90
CA ALA A 251 5.16 14.39 -5.68
C ALA A 251 5.88 13.79 -4.47
N VAL A 252 6.02 14.54 -3.37
CA VAL A 252 6.60 14.02 -2.12
C VAL A 252 5.79 14.53 -0.94
N GLU A 253 5.32 13.61 -0.13
CA GLU A 253 4.61 13.87 1.11
C GLU A 253 5.58 14.11 2.26
N ASN A 254 5.30 15.14 3.04
CA ASN A 254 6.13 15.56 4.15
C ASN A 254 5.30 15.80 5.41
N ALA A 255 5.91 15.51 6.56
CA ALA A 255 5.39 15.98 7.84
C ALA A 255 6.23 17.17 8.31
N GLU A 256 5.58 18.30 8.52
CA GLU A 256 6.14 19.51 9.09
C GLU A 256 5.44 19.80 10.45
N GLY A 257 6.07 19.34 11.54
CA GLY A 257 5.42 19.31 12.86
C GLY A 257 4.21 18.37 12.85
N ASP A 258 3.03 18.89 13.20
CA ASP A 258 1.77 18.14 13.22
C ASP A 258 0.98 18.26 11.89
N HIS A 259 1.58 18.84 10.84
CA HIS A 259 0.93 19.08 9.56
C HIS A 259 1.51 18.21 8.45
N GLY A 260 0.65 17.64 7.62
CA GLY A 260 1.05 17.04 6.35
C GLY A 260 1.15 18.11 5.26
N THR A 261 2.21 18.09 4.49
CA THR A 261 2.38 18.95 3.32
C THR A 261 2.73 18.11 2.08
N GLU A 262 2.44 18.65 0.89
CA GLU A 262 2.67 17.98 -0.38
C GLU A 262 3.60 18.83 -1.23
N SER A 263 4.75 18.29 -1.64
CA SER A 263 5.70 19.01 -2.51
C SER A 263 5.70 18.47 -3.92
N ILE A 264 5.74 19.37 -4.90
CA ILE A 264 5.88 19.06 -6.32
C ILE A 264 7.28 19.43 -6.77
N TRP A 265 7.97 18.45 -7.34
CA TRP A 265 9.34 18.58 -7.82
C TRP A 265 9.41 18.41 -9.34
N ASP A 266 10.21 19.24 -9.99
CA ASP A 266 10.62 19.05 -11.38
C ASP A 266 11.81 18.09 -11.41
N ILE A 267 11.61 16.93 -12.03
CA ILE A 267 12.62 15.87 -12.17
C ILE A 267 13.08 15.67 -13.62
N SER A 268 12.80 16.63 -14.50
CA SER A 268 13.29 16.62 -15.90
C SER A 268 14.81 16.44 -15.98
N TYR A 269 15.51 16.82 -14.94
CA TYR A 269 16.92 16.51 -14.69
C TYR A 269 17.02 15.57 -13.48
N PRO A 270 17.01 14.25 -13.67
CA PRO A 270 16.85 13.28 -12.57
C PRO A 270 17.82 13.45 -11.40
N THR A 271 19.08 13.82 -11.66
CA THR A 271 20.10 14.03 -10.62
C THR A 271 20.12 15.44 -10.01
N ALA A 272 19.19 16.29 -10.42
CA ALA A 272 19.06 17.65 -9.92
C ALA A 272 17.57 18.03 -9.79
N PRO A 273 16.79 17.30 -8.95
CA PRO A 273 15.39 17.66 -8.68
C PRO A 273 15.29 19.09 -8.13
N GLU A 274 14.26 19.82 -8.56
CA GLU A 274 13.98 21.17 -8.11
C GLU A 274 12.56 21.26 -7.57
N GLU A 275 12.40 21.61 -6.27
CA GLU A 275 11.08 21.82 -5.70
C GLU A 275 10.42 23.04 -6.35
N ARG A 276 9.23 22.85 -6.88
CA ARG A 276 8.46 23.88 -7.60
C ARG A 276 7.41 24.52 -6.71
N TYR A 277 6.80 23.74 -5.84
CA TYR A 277 5.75 24.18 -4.94
C TYR A 277 5.59 23.26 -3.75
N ARG A 278 5.11 23.79 -2.63
CA ARG A 278 4.70 23.06 -1.44
C ARG A 278 3.28 23.44 -1.08
N PHE A 279 2.36 22.47 -1.21
CA PHE A 279 0.98 22.63 -0.78
C PHE A 279 0.86 22.45 0.73
N THR A 280 0.02 23.26 1.32
CA THR A 280 -0.34 23.27 2.74
C THR A 280 -1.85 23.33 2.89
N GLU A 281 -2.37 23.21 4.11
CA GLU A 281 -3.80 23.42 4.38
C GLU A 281 -4.29 24.84 4.00
N ALA A 282 -3.38 25.83 3.87
CA ALA A 282 -3.73 27.17 3.40
C ALA A 282 -4.01 27.22 1.89
N ASP A 283 -3.58 26.20 1.15
CA ASP A 283 -3.82 26.03 -0.28
C ASP A 283 -4.97 25.06 -0.57
N ASP A 284 -5.83 24.80 0.43
CA ASP A 284 -6.94 23.82 0.41
C ASP A 284 -6.48 22.35 0.34
N LEU A 285 -5.22 22.03 0.62
CA LEU A 285 -4.79 20.65 0.86
C LEU A 285 -5.54 20.07 2.06
N GLY A 286 -6.06 18.88 1.95
CA GLY A 286 -6.66 18.17 3.07
C GLY A 286 -5.65 17.91 4.19
N ALA A 287 -6.12 17.77 5.41
CA ALA A 287 -5.27 17.55 6.56
C ALA A 287 -4.66 16.15 6.56
N GLY A 288 -3.36 16.07 6.86
CA GLY A 288 -2.64 14.80 6.98
C GLY A 288 -2.41 14.13 5.63
N ALA A 289 -1.82 14.86 4.67
CA ALA A 289 -1.30 14.27 3.44
C ALA A 289 -0.37 13.10 3.79
N LEU A 290 -0.61 11.92 3.25
CA LEU A 290 0.05 10.69 3.66
C LEU A 290 0.76 9.99 2.51
N THR A 291 0.08 9.75 1.42
CA THR A 291 0.62 9.23 0.16
C THR A 291 -0.14 9.83 -1.00
N SER A 292 0.34 9.63 -2.20
CA SER A 292 -0.35 10.06 -3.41
C SER A 292 -0.27 9.04 -4.53
N GLU A 293 -1.13 9.22 -5.52
CA GLU A 293 -1.09 8.53 -6.81
C GLU A 293 -1.21 9.56 -7.92
N ILE A 294 -0.35 9.46 -8.93
CA ILE A 294 -0.45 10.33 -10.09
C ILE A 294 -1.28 9.67 -11.20
N GLY A 295 -2.11 10.45 -11.86
CA GLY A 295 -2.93 9.99 -12.97
C GLY A 295 -2.11 9.58 -14.20
N PRO A 296 -2.68 8.75 -15.09
CA PRO A 296 -2.01 8.32 -16.32
C PRO A 296 -1.70 9.48 -17.27
N ASP A 297 -2.34 10.63 -17.09
CA ASP A 297 -2.07 11.88 -17.79
C ASP A 297 -0.77 12.57 -17.31
N SER A 298 -0.22 12.16 -16.15
CA SER A 298 0.92 12.80 -15.47
C SER A 298 0.67 14.27 -15.06
N GLU A 299 -0.58 14.70 -15.06
CA GLU A 299 -1.00 16.06 -14.76
C GLU A 299 -1.93 16.13 -13.53
N THR A 300 -2.64 15.05 -13.22
CA THR A 300 -3.56 14.98 -12.09
C THR A 300 -2.95 14.17 -10.96
N LEU A 301 -2.81 14.76 -9.76
CA LEU A 301 -2.31 14.10 -8.56
C LEU A 301 -3.46 13.90 -7.55
N TYR A 302 -3.57 12.70 -7.02
CA TYR A 302 -4.54 12.29 -6.01
C TYR A 302 -3.83 12.08 -4.67
N VAL A 303 -3.91 13.04 -3.77
CA VAL A 303 -3.26 12.99 -2.45
C VAL A 303 -4.24 12.44 -1.41
N PHE A 304 -3.88 11.34 -0.76
CA PHE A 304 -4.69 10.77 0.33
C PHE A 304 -4.47 11.55 1.62
N THR A 305 -5.48 12.32 2.01
CA THR A 305 -5.43 13.23 3.16
C THR A 305 -6.20 12.61 4.33
N ARG A 306 -5.47 11.78 5.07
CA ARG A 306 -5.98 10.85 6.05
C ARG A 306 -6.80 11.52 7.17
N ASN A 307 -6.33 12.66 7.72
CA ASN A 307 -6.99 13.31 8.84
C ASN A 307 -8.29 14.02 8.44
N SER A 308 -8.47 14.30 7.15
CA SER A 308 -9.72 14.83 6.59
C SER A 308 -10.58 13.78 5.90
N ASN A 309 -10.09 12.52 5.76
CA ASN A 309 -10.81 11.40 5.15
C ASN A 309 -11.22 11.64 3.70
N ASP A 310 -10.38 12.34 2.95
CA ASP A 310 -10.63 12.66 1.55
C ASP A 310 -9.40 12.44 0.66
N VAL A 311 -9.60 12.56 -0.63
CA VAL A 311 -8.54 12.69 -1.62
C VAL A 311 -8.51 14.14 -2.08
N THR A 312 -7.40 14.82 -1.88
CA THR A 312 -7.18 16.12 -2.49
C THR A 312 -6.67 15.95 -3.90
N VAL A 313 -7.32 16.56 -4.87
CA VAL A 313 -6.97 16.48 -6.30
C VAL A 313 -6.23 17.74 -6.71
N ILE A 314 -5.02 17.57 -7.24
CA ILE A 314 -4.14 18.66 -7.63
C ILE A 314 -3.89 18.61 -9.15
N ASP A 315 -4.04 19.77 -9.80
CA ASP A 315 -3.53 20.02 -11.15
C ASP A 315 -2.04 20.35 -11.00
N VAL A 316 -1.17 19.41 -11.40
CA VAL A 316 0.29 19.53 -11.20
C VAL A 316 0.90 20.63 -12.07
N PRO A 317 0.60 20.74 -13.37
CA PRO A 317 1.09 21.84 -14.21
C PRO A 317 0.69 23.24 -13.72
N GLU A 318 -0.54 23.39 -13.25
CA GLU A 318 -1.06 24.69 -12.80
C GLU A 318 -0.76 24.94 -11.30
N LEU A 319 -0.25 23.95 -10.58
CA LEU A 319 0.05 23.99 -9.13
C LEU A 319 -1.16 24.49 -8.32
N THR A 320 -2.32 23.87 -8.54
CA THR A 320 -3.57 24.23 -7.85
C THR A 320 -4.34 23.01 -7.38
N VAL A 321 -4.94 23.09 -6.17
CA VAL A 321 -5.96 22.14 -5.75
C VAL A 321 -7.23 22.41 -6.57
N ILE A 322 -7.75 21.38 -7.24
CA ILE A 322 -8.92 21.50 -8.11
C ILE A 322 -10.17 20.83 -7.54
N ASP A 323 -10.02 19.85 -6.65
CA ASP A 323 -11.14 19.18 -6.00
C ASP A 323 -10.72 18.50 -4.69
N ARG A 324 -11.71 18.09 -3.89
CA ARG A 324 -11.56 17.24 -2.71
C ARG A 324 -12.69 16.23 -2.67
N ILE A 325 -12.34 14.95 -2.75
CA ILE A 325 -13.27 13.83 -2.88
C ILE A 325 -13.40 13.13 -1.52
N ASP A 326 -14.57 13.19 -0.91
CA ASP A 326 -14.86 12.54 0.37
C ASP A 326 -14.84 11.01 0.21
N LEU A 327 -13.93 10.35 0.93
CA LEU A 327 -13.83 8.89 1.00
C LEU A 327 -14.74 8.29 2.09
N GLY A 328 -15.15 9.07 3.07
CA GLY A 328 -15.93 8.59 4.22
C GLY A 328 -15.10 7.83 5.26
N GLY A 329 -13.79 7.74 5.10
CA GLY A 329 -12.86 7.08 6.00
C GLY A 329 -11.41 7.26 5.56
N SER A 330 -10.49 6.74 6.36
CA SER A 330 -9.05 6.85 6.12
C SER A 330 -8.57 5.90 5.02
N ALA A 331 -7.75 6.40 4.11
CA ALA A 331 -7.02 5.62 3.12
C ALA A 331 -5.51 5.80 3.29
N LEU A 332 -4.74 4.73 3.03
CA LEU A 332 -3.28 4.80 3.05
C LEU A 332 -2.73 4.90 1.62
N VAL A 333 -3.15 4.01 0.73
CA VAL A 333 -2.66 3.92 -0.65
C VAL A 333 -3.80 3.66 -1.60
N GLY A 334 -3.58 3.91 -2.89
CA GLY A 334 -4.42 3.45 -3.98
C GLY A 334 -3.66 2.49 -4.89
N SER A 335 -4.36 1.89 -5.83
CA SER A 335 -3.76 1.15 -6.93
C SER A 335 -4.56 1.38 -8.21
N TRP A 336 -3.86 1.78 -9.25
CA TRP A 336 -4.45 1.84 -10.58
C TRP A 336 -4.79 0.43 -11.08
N ASP A 337 -5.91 0.30 -11.78
CA ASP A 337 -6.17 -0.89 -12.55
C ASP A 337 -5.14 -1.02 -13.69
N PRO A 338 -4.98 -2.21 -14.33
CA PRO A 338 -3.95 -2.40 -15.36
C PRO A 338 -4.11 -1.51 -16.60
N ASP A 339 -5.30 -0.97 -16.86
CA ASP A 339 -5.55 -0.02 -17.95
C ASP A 339 -5.38 1.45 -17.52
N ARG A 340 -5.21 1.68 -16.20
CA ARG A 340 -5.08 3.00 -15.59
C ARG A 340 -6.30 3.90 -15.80
N GLU A 341 -7.46 3.29 -15.89
CA GLU A 341 -8.74 4.00 -16.03
C GLU A 341 -9.38 4.28 -14.66
N LYS A 342 -9.15 3.37 -13.69
CA LYS A 342 -9.75 3.41 -12.36
C LYS A 342 -8.68 3.30 -11.27
N LEU A 343 -8.82 4.12 -10.25
CA LEU A 343 -8.01 4.05 -9.02
C LEU A 343 -8.83 3.37 -7.92
N TYR A 344 -8.34 2.23 -7.44
CA TYR A 344 -8.93 1.46 -6.34
C TYR A 344 -8.31 1.88 -5.02
N ILE A 345 -9.12 2.43 -4.13
CA ILE A 345 -8.68 3.06 -2.88
C ILE A 345 -9.26 2.28 -1.70
N PRO A 346 -8.47 1.48 -0.97
CA PRO A 346 -8.90 0.85 0.27
C PRO A 346 -9.22 1.89 1.34
N VAL A 347 -10.45 1.84 1.89
CA VAL A 347 -10.92 2.75 2.95
C VAL A 347 -10.99 1.94 4.25
N GLN A 348 -9.96 2.10 5.08
CA GLN A 348 -9.68 1.26 6.23
C GLN A 348 -10.81 1.22 7.26
N ASP A 349 -11.43 2.38 7.55
CA ASP A 349 -12.42 2.51 8.62
C ASP A 349 -13.82 1.97 8.24
N SER A 350 -14.06 1.73 6.95
CA SER A 350 -15.37 1.30 6.44
C SER A 350 -15.38 -0.12 5.87
N ASP A 351 -14.23 -0.81 5.86
CA ASP A 351 -14.09 -2.14 5.26
C ASP A 351 -14.52 -2.17 3.77
N GLU A 352 -14.22 -1.09 3.05
CA GLU A 352 -14.60 -0.89 1.65
C GLU A 352 -13.39 -0.53 0.76
N VAL A 353 -13.58 -0.69 -0.53
CA VAL A 353 -12.74 -0.07 -1.58
C VAL A 353 -13.57 0.94 -2.33
N ALA A 354 -13.14 2.20 -2.36
CA ALA A 354 -13.70 3.21 -3.24
C ALA A 354 -13.04 3.11 -4.63
N VAL A 355 -13.84 3.15 -5.68
CA VAL A 355 -13.37 3.11 -7.07
C VAL A 355 -13.54 4.49 -7.68
N LEU A 356 -12.43 5.16 -7.94
CA LEU A 356 -12.37 6.48 -8.58
C LEU A 356 -12.13 6.31 -10.07
N ASP A 357 -13.02 6.81 -10.88
CA ASP A 357 -12.86 6.89 -12.33
C ASP A 357 -12.07 8.15 -12.70
N HIS A 358 -10.91 7.96 -13.34
CA HIS A 358 -9.98 9.07 -13.64
C HIS A 358 -10.60 10.08 -14.63
N ALA A 359 -11.34 9.60 -15.63
CA ALA A 359 -11.88 10.47 -16.68
C ALA A 359 -12.98 11.41 -16.18
N THR A 360 -13.73 10.99 -15.14
CA THR A 360 -14.81 11.79 -14.56
C THR A 360 -14.43 12.47 -13.25
N GLY A 361 -13.39 11.97 -12.54
CA GLY A 361 -13.04 12.40 -11.19
C GLY A 361 -14.05 11.99 -10.11
N GLU A 362 -14.94 11.02 -10.40
CA GLU A 362 -16.02 10.62 -9.49
C GLU A 362 -15.79 9.22 -8.90
N ILE A 363 -16.26 8.99 -7.67
CA ILE A 363 -16.36 7.64 -7.10
C ILE A 363 -17.53 6.92 -7.78
N THR A 364 -17.23 5.90 -8.59
CA THR A 364 -18.20 5.16 -9.37
C THR A 364 -18.72 3.90 -8.67
N ALA A 365 -17.95 3.36 -7.73
CA ALA A 365 -18.34 2.19 -6.94
C ALA A 365 -17.75 2.25 -5.52
N ARG A 366 -18.41 1.56 -4.58
CA ARG A 366 -17.88 1.19 -3.27
C ARG A 366 -18.09 -0.30 -3.09
N ILE A 367 -17.04 -1.01 -2.77
CA ILE A 367 -16.99 -2.48 -2.79
C ILE A 367 -16.68 -2.95 -1.38
N ASP A 368 -17.61 -3.70 -0.77
CA ASP A 368 -17.38 -4.34 0.53
C ASP A 368 -16.26 -5.38 0.42
N VAL A 369 -15.26 -5.33 1.31
CA VAL A 369 -14.10 -6.23 1.35
C VAL A 369 -13.91 -6.83 2.76
N GLY A 370 -12.76 -7.42 3.05
CA GLY A 370 -12.43 -7.88 4.41
C GLY A 370 -12.10 -6.71 5.35
N ALA A 371 -11.82 -7.04 6.63
CA ALA A 371 -11.66 -6.05 7.68
C ALA A 371 -10.37 -5.25 7.53
N ALA A 372 -10.46 -3.94 7.75
CA ALA A 372 -9.37 -2.96 7.70
C ALA A 372 -8.49 -3.13 6.44
N PRO A 373 -9.01 -2.92 5.23
CA PRO A 373 -8.23 -2.98 4.00
C PRO A 373 -7.21 -1.84 3.99
N VAL A 374 -5.96 -2.13 3.60
CA VAL A 374 -4.89 -1.13 3.59
C VAL A 374 -4.19 -1.09 2.24
N GLY A 375 -3.51 -2.17 1.85
CA GLY A 375 -2.77 -2.23 0.59
C GLY A 375 -3.61 -2.75 -0.56
N ALA A 376 -3.35 -2.25 -1.77
CA ALA A 376 -3.92 -2.78 -3.00
C ALA A 376 -2.89 -2.81 -4.12
N THR A 377 -3.02 -3.75 -5.04
CA THR A 377 -2.24 -3.82 -6.29
C THR A 377 -3.02 -4.58 -7.35
N ALA A 378 -2.77 -4.30 -8.62
CA ALA A 378 -3.52 -4.91 -9.71
C ALA A 378 -2.63 -5.70 -10.69
N ARG A 379 -3.19 -6.75 -11.29
CA ARG A 379 -2.51 -7.60 -12.30
C ARG A 379 -3.49 -8.05 -13.38
N ARG A 380 -2.95 -8.33 -14.59
CA ARG A 380 -3.71 -8.94 -15.70
C ARG A 380 -3.76 -10.46 -15.52
N VAL A 381 -4.53 -10.90 -14.55
CA VAL A 381 -4.67 -12.32 -14.22
C VAL A 381 -5.99 -12.55 -13.48
N ARG A 382 -6.55 -13.75 -13.58
CA ARG A 382 -7.58 -14.25 -12.69
C ARG A 382 -7.03 -15.40 -11.89
N PRO A 383 -6.77 -15.23 -10.59
CA PRO A 383 -6.19 -16.29 -9.74
C PRO A 383 -7.07 -17.54 -9.69
N GLU A 384 -6.43 -18.70 -9.78
CA GLU A 384 -7.06 -19.98 -9.44
C GLU A 384 -6.92 -20.23 -7.94
N VAL A 385 -8.01 -20.09 -7.20
CA VAL A 385 -8.01 -20.19 -5.74
C VAL A 385 -8.37 -21.58 -5.28
N ASP A 386 -7.52 -22.17 -4.43
CA ASP A 386 -7.81 -23.46 -3.82
C ASP A 386 -8.84 -23.36 -2.67
N THR A 387 -9.49 -24.50 -2.37
CA THR A 387 -10.51 -24.59 -1.31
C THR A 387 -9.91 -24.35 0.08
N GLY A 388 -8.62 -24.65 0.29
CA GLY A 388 -7.94 -24.45 1.56
C GLY A 388 -7.76 -22.97 1.87
N ALA A 389 -7.35 -22.17 0.89
CA ALA A 389 -7.20 -20.72 1.02
C ALA A 389 -8.55 -20.05 1.35
N ARG A 390 -9.65 -20.46 0.72
CA ARG A 390 -11.01 -19.99 1.03
C ARG A 390 -11.45 -20.39 2.44
N LEU A 391 -11.16 -21.63 2.84
CA LEU A 391 -11.51 -22.10 4.20
C LEU A 391 -10.73 -21.32 5.26
N ARG A 392 -9.42 -21.10 5.06
CA ARG A 392 -8.61 -20.30 5.98
C ARG A 392 -9.14 -18.86 6.06
N ALA A 393 -9.48 -18.24 4.95
CA ALA A 393 -10.10 -16.91 4.94
C ALA A 393 -11.38 -16.86 5.76
N SER A 394 -12.28 -17.84 5.57
CA SER A 394 -13.51 -17.91 6.35
C SER A 394 -13.27 -18.09 7.85
N LEU A 395 -12.24 -18.84 8.23
CA LEU A 395 -11.84 -19.00 9.63
C LEU A 395 -11.21 -17.71 10.18
N SER A 396 -10.36 -17.04 9.40
CA SER A 396 -9.73 -15.77 9.77
C SER A 396 -10.76 -14.69 10.03
N GLN A 397 -11.74 -14.54 9.16
CA GLN A 397 -12.90 -13.63 9.33
C GLN A 397 -13.74 -13.94 10.59
N LEU A 398 -13.67 -15.17 11.10
CA LEU A 398 -14.27 -15.55 12.38
C LEU A 398 -13.35 -15.30 13.58
N GLY A 399 -12.16 -14.74 13.36
CA GLY A 399 -11.17 -14.40 14.39
C GLY A 399 -10.22 -15.53 14.77
N PHE A 400 -10.05 -16.54 13.89
CA PHE A 400 -9.00 -17.55 14.08
C PHE A 400 -7.71 -17.04 13.43
N GLY A 401 -6.64 -16.88 14.22
CA GLY A 401 -5.29 -16.60 13.72
C GLY A 401 -4.55 -17.88 13.36
N PHE A 402 -3.54 -17.75 12.52
CA PHE A 402 -2.65 -18.83 12.11
C PHE A 402 -1.21 -18.46 12.49
N ASP A 403 -0.45 -19.43 13.04
CA ASP A 403 0.90 -19.20 13.55
C ASP A 403 1.94 -18.96 12.43
N ASP A 404 1.57 -19.22 11.19
CA ASP A 404 2.41 -19.07 10.00
C ASP A 404 2.12 -17.77 9.20
N ASP A 405 1.31 -16.87 9.76
CA ASP A 405 0.99 -15.61 9.10
C ASP A 405 2.13 -14.60 9.27
N ASP A 406 2.57 -14.06 8.12
CA ASP A 406 3.40 -12.87 8.11
C ASP A 406 2.52 -11.63 8.27
N THR A 407 2.91 -10.75 9.17
CA THR A 407 2.25 -9.46 9.37
C THR A 407 2.98 -8.35 8.61
N THR A 408 2.34 -7.21 8.45
CA THR A 408 2.96 -6.00 7.95
C THR A 408 3.11 -4.99 9.09
N PHE A 409 4.12 -4.13 9.00
CA PHE A 409 4.44 -3.18 10.07
C PHE A 409 3.51 -1.97 10.08
N CYS A 410 3.34 -1.31 8.94
CA CYS A 410 2.58 -0.07 8.85
C CYS A 410 1.16 -0.36 8.37
N TYR A 411 0.18 -0.09 9.21
CA TYR A 411 -1.25 -0.19 8.89
C TYR A 411 -1.86 1.16 8.50
N GLY A 412 -1.02 2.18 8.29
CA GLY A 412 -1.49 3.54 8.09
C GLY A 412 -1.99 4.24 9.38
N ASP A 413 -1.85 3.61 10.55
CA ASP A 413 -2.24 4.21 11.84
C ASP A 413 -1.17 5.11 12.46
N CYS A 414 0.04 5.07 11.92
CA CYS A 414 1.15 5.88 12.33
C CYS A 414 1.67 6.69 11.16
N TYR A 415 2.07 7.92 11.40
CA TYR A 415 2.98 8.59 10.47
C TYR A 415 4.25 7.77 10.39
N CYS A 416 4.78 7.57 9.16
CA CYS A 416 6.09 7.00 9.02
C CYS A 416 7.06 7.83 9.86
N GLY A 417 7.56 7.27 10.98
CA GLY A 417 8.47 7.96 11.89
C GLY A 417 8.01 8.16 13.33
N SER A 418 6.73 8.05 13.62
CA SER A 418 6.27 7.87 14.99
C SER A 418 6.20 6.38 15.29
N SER A 419 6.86 5.94 16.38
CA SER A 419 6.60 4.60 16.89
C SER A 419 5.10 4.44 17.14
N CYS A 420 4.49 3.45 16.53
CA CYS A 420 3.17 2.99 16.95
C CYS A 420 3.32 2.40 18.36
N GLU A 421 3.18 3.21 19.42
CA GLU A 421 3.20 2.77 20.83
C GLU A 421 1.81 2.32 21.29
#